data_2cafa39ee684c8acdd0f57e7ed8f781b
#
_entry.id   2cafa39ee684c8acdd0f57e7ed8f781b
#
_cell.length_a   1.000
_cell.length_b   1.000
_cell.length_c   1.000
_cell.angle_alpha   90.00
_cell.angle_beta   90.00
_cell.angle_gamma   90.00
#
_symmetry.space_group_name_H-M   'P 1'
#
loop_
_entity.id
_entity.type
_entity.pdbx_description
1 polymer ?
#
loop_
_entity_poly.entity_id
_entity_poly.type
_entity_poly.pdbx_seq_one_letter_code
_entity_poly.pdbx_strand_id
1 'polypeptide(L)'
;MAELSLETAHSIETTGRMPAIDTCERLARVVHVSPCWLAYGAEPVRRVFNYRKAPGFTALRRAADLDATLRGEGGRIDHSYLYSDPLGAARYIDLIRSARVMPVREAASAILEHGSLPIAVVALGAGNAQQESALVGALARSKIPPDIDGEPSIEFYLVDSSMNLLSEAYELATEQLASFSIPVCAIEGDFNRLPTFSDMFSARGPRRKVFTLLGYTVGNLDNELAFLRDCLIGTNRGDLLLIDFVLRDDDGKDVQASLKHDPMAKILASGGTVKTNKLLAFLAGPVTRHYGENSLEVGIR
;
A
#
# COMPACT_ATOMS: atom_id res chain seq x y z
N MET A 1 9.96 -40.30 10.93
CA MET A 1 8.55 -40.57 11.16
C MET A 1 7.97 -39.44 12.02
N ALA A 2 6.86 -38.87 11.65
CA ALA A 2 6.19 -37.86 12.49
C ALA A 2 5.44 -38.62 13.59
N GLU A 3 5.96 -38.62 14.81
CA GLU A 3 5.24 -39.17 15.96
C GLU A 3 4.09 -38.21 16.30
N LEU A 4 2.93 -38.46 15.72
CA LEU A 4 1.67 -37.93 16.23
C LEU A 4 1.18 -38.88 17.31
N SER A 5 0.78 -38.32 18.45
CA SER A 5 0.09 -39.14 19.42
C SER A 5 -1.28 -39.59 18.85
N LEU A 6 -1.66 -40.82 19.18
CA LEU A 6 -2.99 -41.34 18.79
C LEU A 6 -4.13 -40.40 19.23
N GLU A 7 -3.99 -39.75 20.38
CA GLU A 7 -4.91 -38.75 20.90
C GLU A 7 -5.05 -37.52 19.98
N THR A 8 -3.93 -37.01 19.42
CA THR A 8 -3.95 -35.87 18.52
C THR A 8 -4.66 -36.25 17.21
N ALA A 9 -4.36 -37.42 16.64
CA ALA A 9 -5.02 -37.92 15.44
C ALA A 9 -6.54 -38.11 15.67
N HIS A 10 -6.92 -38.75 16.76
CA HIS A 10 -8.31 -38.96 17.13
C HIS A 10 -9.07 -37.65 17.39
N SER A 11 -8.43 -36.66 18.01
CA SER A 11 -9.03 -35.34 18.24
C SER A 11 -9.30 -34.60 16.93
N ILE A 12 -8.40 -34.67 15.95
CA ILE A 12 -8.57 -34.07 14.62
C ILE A 12 -9.76 -34.73 13.90
N GLU A 13 -9.86 -36.06 13.91
CA GLU A 13 -10.92 -36.80 13.23
C GLU A 13 -12.30 -36.59 13.87
N THR A 14 -12.36 -36.53 15.19
CA THR A 14 -13.65 -36.51 15.91
C THR A 14 -14.21 -35.13 16.16
N THR A 15 -13.36 -34.14 16.35
CA THR A 15 -13.81 -32.77 16.71
C THR A 15 -13.78 -31.79 15.53
N GLY A 16 -13.19 -32.15 14.41
CA GLY A 16 -12.93 -31.24 13.29
C GLY A 16 -12.05 -30.05 13.66
N ARG A 17 -11.36 -30.13 14.77
CA ARG A 17 -10.47 -29.05 15.26
C ARG A 17 -9.24 -28.97 14.39
N MET A 18 -8.99 -27.80 13.83
CA MET A 18 -7.79 -27.55 13.04
C MET A 18 -6.53 -27.76 13.91
N PRO A 19 -5.60 -28.62 13.47
CA PRO A 19 -4.36 -28.84 14.20
C PRO A 19 -3.46 -27.59 14.16
N ALA A 20 -2.54 -27.50 15.12
CA ALA A 20 -1.55 -26.44 15.11
C ALA A 20 -0.68 -26.52 13.85
N ILE A 21 -0.12 -25.37 13.41
CA ILE A 21 0.65 -25.27 12.14
C ILE A 21 1.79 -26.27 12.06
N ASP A 22 2.56 -26.42 13.11
CA ASP A 22 3.67 -27.38 13.21
C ASP A 22 3.19 -28.83 13.08
N THR A 23 2.01 -29.14 13.57
CA THR A 23 1.36 -30.45 13.40
C THR A 23 0.93 -30.65 11.95
N CYS A 24 0.34 -29.63 11.29
CA CYS A 24 0.01 -29.67 9.87
C CYS A 24 1.25 -29.87 9.00
N GLU A 25 2.35 -29.18 9.29
CA GLU A 25 3.61 -29.34 8.55
C GLU A 25 4.22 -30.76 8.70
N ARG A 26 4.14 -31.34 9.89
CA ARG A 26 4.64 -32.70 10.14
C ARG A 26 3.81 -33.75 9.43
N LEU A 27 2.48 -33.64 9.48
CA LEU A 27 1.55 -34.51 8.76
C LEU A 27 1.72 -34.41 7.25
N ALA A 28 1.77 -33.18 6.73
CA ALA A 28 1.90 -32.90 5.32
C ALA A 28 3.15 -33.56 4.70
N ARG A 29 4.28 -33.57 5.44
CA ARG A 29 5.51 -34.29 5.02
C ARG A 29 5.29 -35.79 4.91
N VAL A 30 4.50 -36.39 5.79
CA VAL A 30 4.24 -37.84 5.79
C VAL A 30 3.36 -38.26 4.65
N VAL A 31 2.31 -37.45 4.37
CA VAL A 31 1.33 -37.76 3.32
C VAL A 31 1.66 -37.13 1.96
N HIS A 32 2.82 -36.47 1.85
CA HIS A 32 3.33 -35.84 0.63
C HIS A 32 2.37 -34.80 0.01
N VAL A 33 1.69 -34.03 0.86
CA VAL A 33 0.85 -32.90 0.44
C VAL A 33 1.39 -31.58 0.99
N SER A 34 0.88 -30.44 0.54
CA SER A 34 1.26 -29.16 1.15
C SER A 34 0.61 -28.99 2.54
N PRO A 35 1.26 -28.33 3.51
CA PRO A 35 0.66 -28.01 4.80
C PRO A 35 -0.64 -27.19 4.65
N CYS A 36 -0.71 -26.30 3.65
CA CYS A 36 -1.89 -25.51 3.34
C CYS A 36 -3.03 -26.40 2.82
N TRP A 37 -2.75 -27.36 1.96
CA TRP A 37 -3.78 -28.29 1.51
C TRP A 37 -4.35 -29.10 2.67
N LEU A 38 -3.49 -29.56 3.57
CA LEU A 38 -3.93 -30.32 4.73
C LEU A 38 -4.78 -29.45 5.69
N ALA A 39 -4.41 -28.18 5.87
CA ALA A 39 -5.09 -27.27 6.79
C ALA A 39 -6.39 -26.68 6.19
N TYR A 40 -6.41 -26.38 4.91
CA TYR A 40 -7.46 -25.56 4.29
C TYR A 40 -8.16 -26.24 3.10
N GLY A 41 -7.75 -27.44 2.72
CA GLY A 41 -8.30 -28.15 1.55
C GLY A 41 -7.93 -27.51 0.20
N ALA A 42 -6.99 -26.59 0.22
CA ALA A 42 -6.54 -25.88 -0.98
C ALA A 42 -5.03 -25.88 -1.08
N GLU A 43 -4.51 -26.12 -2.30
CA GLU A 43 -3.08 -25.88 -2.56
C GLU A 43 -2.77 -24.40 -2.36
N PRO A 44 -1.61 -24.07 -1.77
CA PRO A 44 -1.19 -22.70 -1.73
C PRO A 44 -1.07 -22.25 -3.18
N VAL A 45 -1.91 -21.31 -3.57
CA VAL A 45 -1.64 -20.56 -4.77
C VAL A 45 -0.26 -19.94 -4.53
N ARG A 46 0.78 -20.43 -5.21
CA ARG A 46 2.11 -19.80 -5.19
C ARG A 46 1.99 -18.44 -5.85
N ARG A 47 1.37 -17.51 -5.16
CA ARG A 47 1.50 -16.10 -5.51
C ARG A 47 2.91 -15.73 -5.08
N VAL A 48 3.84 -15.78 -6.02
CA VAL A 48 5.19 -15.28 -5.78
C VAL A 48 5.05 -13.80 -5.53
N PHE A 49 5.18 -13.39 -4.26
CA PHE A 49 5.20 -11.99 -3.88
C PHE A 49 6.48 -11.38 -4.46
N ASN A 50 6.32 -10.68 -5.60
CA ASN A 50 7.42 -9.97 -6.24
C ASN A 50 7.71 -8.69 -5.47
N TYR A 51 8.55 -8.85 -4.47
CA TYR A 51 8.91 -7.82 -3.50
C TYR A 51 10.35 -7.40 -3.63
N ARG A 52 10.60 -6.11 -3.49
CA ARG A 52 11.93 -5.51 -3.43
C ARG A 52 11.97 -4.49 -2.31
N LYS A 53 13.15 -4.22 -1.81
CA LYS A 53 13.40 -3.17 -0.81
C LYS A 53 14.29 -2.08 -1.41
N ALA A 54 13.91 -0.82 -1.22
CA ALA A 54 14.72 0.30 -1.65
C ALA A 54 16.07 0.34 -0.91
N PRO A 55 17.17 0.72 -1.56
CA PRO A 55 18.47 0.79 -0.92
C PRO A 55 18.47 1.68 0.32
N GLY A 56 19.04 1.17 1.41
CA GLY A 56 19.13 1.89 2.68
C GLY A 56 17.82 2.06 3.46
N PHE A 57 16.70 1.49 2.98
CA PHE A 57 15.44 1.48 3.70
C PHE A 57 15.40 0.28 4.66
N THR A 58 15.77 0.50 5.92
CA THR A 58 15.84 -0.57 6.93
C THR A 58 15.01 -0.23 8.17
N ALA A 59 14.46 -1.25 8.82
CA ALA A 59 13.70 -1.09 10.06
C ALA A 59 14.54 -0.42 11.15
N LEU A 60 15.83 -0.79 11.27
CA LEU A 60 16.75 -0.20 12.25
C LEU A 60 16.93 1.29 12.03
N ARG A 61 17.16 1.72 10.77
CA ARG A 61 17.30 3.14 10.44
C ARG A 61 16.01 3.89 10.75
N ARG A 62 14.86 3.37 10.36
CA ARG A 62 13.56 4.00 10.66
C ARG A 62 13.32 4.13 12.16
N ALA A 63 13.63 3.08 12.93
CA ALA A 63 13.51 3.14 14.39
C ALA A 63 14.42 4.21 14.99
N ALA A 64 15.66 4.33 14.52
CA ALA A 64 16.60 5.38 14.95
C ALA A 64 16.12 6.79 14.57
N ASP A 65 15.60 6.97 13.35
CA ASP A 65 15.07 8.25 12.88
C ASP A 65 13.83 8.68 13.69
N LEU A 66 12.94 7.73 14.02
CA LEU A 66 11.78 7.99 14.89
C LEU A 66 12.23 8.35 16.32
N ASP A 67 13.14 7.59 16.90
CA ASP A 67 13.66 7.86 18.26
C ASP A 67 14.33 9.25 18.31
N ALA A 68 15.13 9.62 17.32
CA ALA A 68 15.74 10.93 17.18
C ALA A 68 14.68 12.05 17.10
N THR A 69 13.61 11.83 16.31
CA THR A 69 12.51 12.79 16.18
C THR A 69 11.76 12.97 17.50
N LEU A 70 11.47 11.87 18.20
CA LEU A 70 10.75 11.90 19.48
C LEU A 70 11.57 12.57 20.63
N ARG A 71 12.91 12.49 20.56
CA ARG A 71 13.81 13.14 21.51
C ARG A 71 14.21 14.55 21.10
N GLY A 72 13.99 14.92 19.85
CA GLY A 72 14.35 16.22 19.33
C GLY A 72 13.42 17.34 19.80
N GLU A 73 13.95 18.55 19.94
CA GLU A 73 13.15 19.73 20.22
C GLU A 73 12.39 20.13 18.94
N GLY A 74 11.05 20.06 18.98
CA GLY A 74 10.19 20.57 17.92
C GLY A 74 10.11 19.69 16.66
N GLY A 75 10.45 18.42 16.75
CA GLY A 75 10.36 17.48 15.61
C GLY A 75 8.92 17.16 15.23
N ARG A 76 8.67 17.11 13.92
CA ARG A 76 7.44 16.55 13.35
C ARG A 76 7.66 15.06 13.10
N ILE A 77 6.76 14.21 13.56
CA ILE A 77 6.79 12.79 13.24
C ILE A 77 6.36 12.64 11.78
N ASP A 78 7.22 12.04 10.95
CA ASP A 78 6.89 11.72 9.57
C ASP A 78 5.65 10.81 9.53
N HIS A 79 4.71 11.14 8.65
CA HIS A 79 3.43 10.42 8.54
C HIS A 79 3.61 8.94 8.18
N SER A 80 4.73 8.56 7.53
CA SER A 80 5.02 7.16 7.21
C SER A 80 5.10 6.25 8.44
N TYR A 81 5.37 6.82 9.62
CA TYR A 81 5.34 6.06 10.88
C TYR A 81 3.93 5.70 11.35
N LEU A 82 2.89 6.38 10.86
CA LEU A 82 1.49 6.04 11.14
C LEU A 82 1.14 4.63 10.63
N TYR A 83 1.76 4.21 9.54
CA TYR A 83 1.49 2.94 8.84
C TYR A 83 2.53 1.86 9.08
N SER A 84 3.57 2.13 9.89
CA SER A 84 4.76 1.28 9.98
C SER A 84 4.52 -0.07 10.68
N ASP A 85 3.39 -0.24 11.33
CA ASP A 85 3.01 -1.48 12.02
C ASP A 85 1.64 -1.99 11.58
N PRO A 86 1.31 -3.27 11.87
CA PRO A 86 0.05 -3.87 11.42
C PRO A 86 -1.20 -3.14 11.92
N LEU A 87 -1.18 -2.63 13.15
CA LEU A 87 -2.34 -1.94 13.72
C LEU A 87 -2.56 -0.57 13.07
N GLY A 88 -1.47 0.18 12.82
CA GLY A 88 -1.51 1.45 12.09
C GLY A 88 -2.03 1.26 10.67
N ALA A 89 -1.52 0.28 9.95
CA ALA A 89 -1.99 -0.08 8.61
C ALA A 89 -3.47 -0.47 8.60
N ALA A 90 -3.91 -1.34 9.51
CA ALA A 90 -5.32 -1.75 9.62
C ALA A 90 -6.25 -0.57 9.91
N ARG A 91 -5.87 0.33 10.83
CA ARG A 91 -6.64 1.55 11.13
C ARG A 91 -6.75 2.47 9.92
N TYR A 92 -5.68 2.62 9.17
CA TYR A 92 -5.69 3.41 7.93
C TYR A 92 -6.68 2.82 6.91
N ILE A 93 -6.62 1.52 6.66
CA ILE A 93 -7.54 0.84 5.75
C ILE A 93 -8.99 1.04 6.16
N ASP A 94 -9.30 0.94 7.46
CA ASP A 94 -10.64 1.22 7.96
C ASP A 94 -11.09 2.67 7.71
N LEU A 95 -10.16 3.63 7.79
CA LEU A 95 -10.45 5.03 7.51
C LEU A 95 -10.74 5.30 6.04
N ILE A 96 -9.99 4.66 5.11
CA ILE A 96 -10.12 4.92 3.67
C ILE A 96 -11.20 4.09 2.96
N ARG A 97 -11.82 3.11 3.61
CA ARG A 97 -12.85 2.25 3.00
C ARG A 97 -14.00 2.98 2.30
N SER A 98 -14.27 4.19 2.72
CA SER A 98 -15.32 5.04 2.16
C SER A 98 -14.78 6.24 1.38
N ALA A 99 -13.49 6.24 1.06
CA ALA A 99 -12.87 7.30 0.29
C ALA A 99 -13.46 7.37 -1.14
N ARG A 100 -13.51 8.58 -1.68
CA ARG A 100 -13.99 8.82 -3.04
C ARG A 100 -13.05 8.17 -4.04
N VAL A 101 -13.63 7.49 -5.04
CA VAL A 101 -12.87 6.89 -6.14
C VAL A 101 -12.64 7.94 -7.23
N MET A 102 -11.41 8.00 -7.72
CA MET A 102 -11.03 8.84 -8.86
C MET A 102 -11.76 8.40 -10.15
N PRO A 103 -12.04 9.29 -11.11
CA PRO A 103 -12.57 8.94 -12.43
C PRO A 103 -11.49 8.25 -13.29
N VAL A 104 -11.27 6.96 -13.03
CA VAL A 104 -10.16 6.18 -13.61
C VAL A 104 -10.20 6.06 -15.12
N ARG A 105 -11.36 6.13 -15.76
CA ARG A 105 -11.50 6.02 -17.22
C ARG A 105 -10.93 7.26 -17.92
N GLU A 106 -11.29 8.42 -17.42
CA GLU A 106 -10.81 9.71 -17.91
C GLU A 106 -9.30 9.84 -17.74
N ALA A 107 -8.80 9.43 -16.57
CA ALA A 107 -7.36 9.39 -16.31
C ALA A 107 -6.62 8.42 -17.25
N ALA A 108 -7.17 7.24 -17.49
CA ALA A 108 -6.59 6.27 -18.43
C ALA A 108 -6.57 6.83 -19.86
N SER A 109 -7.64 7.47 -20.30
CA SER A 109 -7.71 8.13 -21.64
C SER A 109 -6.64 9.21 -21.78
N ALA A 110 -6.51 10.08 -20.77
CA ALA A 110 -5.50 11.14 -20.78
C ALA A 110 -4.06 10.59 -20.82
N ILE A 111 -3.79 9.52 -20.09
CA ILE A 111 -2.47 8.85 -20.14
C ILE A 111 -2.19 8.34 -21.56
N LEU A 112 -3.15 7.70 -22.22
CA LEU A 112 -3.00 7.14 -23.57
C LEU A 112 -2.90 8.22 -24.65
N GLU A 113 -3.57 9.36 -24.49
CA GLU A 113 -3.45 10.52 -25.39
C GLU A 113 -2.06 11.14 -25.35
N HIS A 114 -1.41 11.13 -24.19
CA HIS A 114 -0.09 11.75 -23.98
C HIS A 114 1.06 10.74 -24.11
N GLY A 115 0.79 9.46 -24.31
CA GLY A 115 1.81 8.43 -24.29
C GLY A 115 1.60 7.22 -25.14
N SER A 116 2.71 6.78 -25.75
CA SER A 116 2.81 5.46 -26.36
C SER A 116 3.20 4.42 -25.30
N LEU A 117 2.84 3.16 -25.56
CA LEU A 117 3.32 2.00 -24.84
C LEU A 117 4.72 1.58 -25.34
N PRO A 118 5.48 0.84 -24.55
CA PRO A 118 5.14 0.28 -23.24
C PRO A 118 5.26 1.29 -22.09
N ILE A 119 4.46 1.10 -21.03
CA ILE A 119 4.46 1.98 -19.84
C ILE A 119 4.72 1.20 -18.55
N ALA A 120 5.29 1.89 -17.58
CA ALA A 120 5.39 1.46 -16.19
C ALA A 120 4.56 2.39 -15.32
N VAL A 121 3.48 1.89 -14.72
CA VAL A 121 2.70 2.65 -13.72
C VAL A 121 3.36 2.49 -12.36
N VAL A 122 3.69 3.59 -11.71
CA VAL A 122 4.41 3.63 -10.43
C VAL A 122 3.54 4.36 -9.41
N ALA A 123 2.89 3.59 -8.54
CA ALA A 123 2.07 4.12 -7.46
C ALA A 123 2.95 4.54 -6.28
N LEU A 124 3.01 5.83 -6.01
CA LEU A 124 3.78 6.41 -4.90
C LEU A 124 2.88 6.61 -3.69
N GLY A 125 3.18 5.93 -2.58
CA GLY A 125 2.29 5.85 -1.43
C GLY A 125 1.05 5.02 -1.76
N ALA A 126 1.26 3.81 -2.27
CA ALA A 126 0.20 2.96 -2.84
C ALA A 126 -0.96 2.65 -1.87
N GLY A 127 -0.74 2.74 -0.56
CA GLY A 127 -1.76 2.39 0.42
C GLY A 127 -2.32 0.98 0.19
N ASN A 128 -3.61 0.86 -0.11
CA ASN A 128 -4.23 -0.41 -0.53
C ASN A 128 -4.29 -0.60 -2.06
N ALA A 129 -3.76 0.34 -2.84
CA ALA A 129 -3.70 0.34 -4.31
C ALA A 129 -5.04 0.15 -5.03
N GLN A 130 -6.18 0.41 -4.40
CA GLN A 130 -7.49 0.20 -5.00
C GLN A 130 -7.73 1.08 -6.23
N GLN A 131 -7.35 2.35 -6.14
CA GLN A 131 -7.53 3.32 -7.24
C GLN A 131 -6.54 3.06 -8.38
N GLU A 132 -5.29 2.80 -8.03
CA GLU A 132 -4.22 2.51 -8.98
C GLU A 132 -4.48 1.20 -9.73
N SER A 133 -4.93 0.15 -9.04
CA SER A 133 -5.31 -1.13 -9.68
C SER A 133 -6.49 -0.95 -10.64
N ALA A 134 -7.48 -0.14 -10.27
CA ALA A 134 -8.58 0.21 -11.16
C ALA A 134 -8.11 1.00 -12.40
N LEU A 135 -7.16 1.94 -12.23
CA LEU A 135 -6.54 2.70 -13.32
C LEU A 135 -5.77 1.78 -14.27
N VAL A 136 -4.91 0.91 -13.74
CA VAL A 136 -4.14 -0.06 -14.53
C VAL A 136 -5.06 -1.02 -15.28
N GLY A 137 -6.14 -1.48 -14.63
CA GLY A 137 -7.17 -2.29 -15.28
C GLY A 137 -7.92 -1.52 -16.38
N ALA A 138 -8.16 -0.21 -16.24
CA ALA A 138 -8.75 0.61 -17.29
C ALA A 138 -7.80 0.79 -18.48
N LEU A 139 -6.53 1.03 -18.23
CA LEU A 139 -5.47 1.07 -19.25
C LEU A 139 -5.41 -0.26 -20.01
N ALA A 140 -5.38 -1.39 -19.32
CA ALA A 140 -5.31 -2.72 -19.94
C ALA A 140 -6.53 -3.02 -20.85
N ARG A 141 -7.73 -2.60 -20.45
CA ARG A 141 -8.96 -2.76 -21.24
C ARG A 141 -8.99 -1.93 -22.52
N SER A 142 -8.18 -0.89 -22.63
CA SER A 142 -8.16 0.01 -23.78
C SER A 142 -7.50 -0.60 -25.04
N LYS A 143 -7.46 -1.93 -25.15
CA LYS A 143 -6.96 -2.71 -26.32
C LYS A 143 -5.52 -2.35 -26.68
N ILE A 144 -4.67 -2.38 -25.70
CA ILE A 144 -3.23 -2.26 -25.89
C ILE A 144 -2.75 -3.55 -26.54
N PRO A 145 -2.18 -3.54 -27.77
CA PRO A 145 -1.64 -4.75 -28.35
C PRO A 145 -0.53 -5.29 -27.43
N PRO A 146 -0.40 -6.62 -27.28
CA PRO A 146 0.78 -7.18 -26.66
C PRO A 146 2.00 -6.66 -27.42
N ASP A 147 3.07 -6.40 -26.69
CA ASP A 147 4.31 -5.94 -27.30
C ASP A 147 4.80 -6.96 -28.36
N ILE A 148 5.51 -6.47 -29.37
CA ILE A 148 5.92 -7.27 -30.54
C ILE A 148 6.78 -8.48 -30.16
N ASP A 149 7.44 -8.39 -28.98
CA ASP A 149 8.35 -9.43 -28.46
C ASP A 149 7.73 -10.30 -27.34
N GLY A 150 6.41 -10.23 -27.11
CA GLY A 150 5.73 -10.99 -26.04
C GLY A 150 5.93 -10.43 -24.64
N GLU A 151 6.58 -9.27 -24.52
CA GLU A 151 6.71 -8.55 -23.26
C GLU A 151 5.39 -7.83 -22.88
N PRO A 152 5.06 -7.71 -21.60
CA PRO A 152 3.85 -7.03 -21.20
C PRO A 152 3.93 -5.53 -21.51
N SER A 153 2.90 -4.99 -22.15
CA SER A 153 2.81 -3.57 -22.50
C SER A 153 2.68 -2.65 -21.28
N ILE A 154 2.25 -3.19 -20.13
CA ILE A 154 2.11 -2.48 -18.86
C ILE A 154 2.84 -3.26 -17.77
N GLU A 155 3.63 -2.55 -16.95
CA GLU A 155 4.14 -3.01 -15.67
C GLU A 155 3.55 -2.17 -14.55
N PHE A 156 3.33 -2.77 -13.38
CA PHE A 156 2.76 -2.07 -12.24
C PHE A 156 3.67 -2.19 -11.01
N TYR A 157 4.11 -1.04 -10.53
CA TYR A 157 4.97 -0.91 -9.35
C TYR A 157 4.20 -0.24 -8.22
N LEU A 158 4.18 -0.89 -7.06
CA LEU A 158 3.60 -0.38 -5.81
C LEU A 158 4.72 0.08 -4.91
N VAL A 159 4.77 1.35 -4.57
CA VAL A 159 5.79 1.92 -3.66
C VAL A 159 5.11 2.40 -2.40
N ASP A 160 5.50 1.86 -1.25
CA ASP A 160 5.03 2.32 0.05
C ASP A 160 6.10 2.07 1.12
N SER A 161 6.05 2.84 2.19
CA SER A 161 6.92 2.67 3.35
C SER A 161 6.44 1.60 4.32
N SER A 162 5.22 1.12 4.16
CA SER A 162 4.57 0.11 4.99
C SER A 162 4.48 -1.23 4.27
N MET A 163 5.23 -2.22 4.77
CA MET A 163 5.15 -3.59 4.26
C MET A 163 3.75 -4.19 4.42
N ASN A 164 3.03 -3.80 5.47
CA ASN A 164 1.66 -4.29 5.71
C ASN A 164 0.70 -3.77 4.63
N LEU A 165 0.78 -2.47 4.28
CA LEU A 165 -0.02 -1.91 3.19
C LEU A 165 0.39 -2.48 1.84
N LEU A 166 1.69 -2.65 1.58
CA LEU A 166 2.19 -3.26 0.35
C LEU A 166 1.70 -4.69 0.15
N SER A 167 1.61 -5.49 1.21
CA SER A 167 1.07 -6.85 1.11
C SER A 167 -0.38 -6.85 0.66
N GLU A 168 -1.23 -6.03 1.28
CA GLU A 168 -2.64 -5.90 0.89
C GLU A 168 -2.80 -5.31 -0.51
N ALA A 169 -2.01 -4.27 -0.84
CA ALA A 169 -2.01 -3.67 -2.17
C ALA A 169 -1.62 -4.67 -3.25
N TYR A 170 -0.60 -5.49 -2.99
CA TYR A 170 -0.13 -6.50 -3.92
C TYR A 170 -1.17 -7.60 -4.15
N GLU A 171 -1.81 -8.09 -3.09
CA GLU A 171 -2.88 -9.08 -3.19
C GLU A 171 -4.05 -8.54 -4.00
N LEU A 172 -4.53 -7.35 -3.68
CA LEU A 172 -5.61 -6.69 -4.39
C LEU A 172 -5.26 -6.48 -5.89
N ALA A 173 -4.06 -5.93 -6.15
CA ALA A 173 -3.61 -5.66 -7.52
C ALA A 173 -3.50 -6.95 -8.35
N THR A 174 -2.89 -7.99 -7.80
CA THR A 174 -2.74 -9.27 -8.50
C THR A 174 -4.07 -9.97 -8.75
N GLU A 175 -5.04 -9.84 -7.84
CA GLU A 175 -6.39 -10.36 -8.01
C GLU A 175 -7.15 -9.60 -9.11
N GLN A 176 -7.20 -8.27 -9.01
CA GLN A 176 -7.92 -7.43 -9.97
C GLN A 176 -7.34 -7.46 -11.38
N LEU A 177 -6.03 -7.66 -11.51
CA LEU A 177 -5.31 -7.66 -12.78
C LEU A 177 -5.00 -9.05 -13.32
N ALA A 178 -5.47 -10.12 -12.67
CA ALA A 178 -5.16 -11.51 -13.03
C ALA A 178 -5.47 -11.84 -14.50
N SER A 179 -6.55 -11.28 -15.06
CA SER A 179 -6.97 -11.51 -16.45
C SER A 179 -6.11 -10.81 -17.49
N PHE A 180 -5.25 -9.88 -17.11
CA PHE A 180 -4.45 -9.06 -18.02
C PHE A 180 -2.98 -9.47 -18.09
N SER A 181 -2.54 -10.43 -17.26
CA SER A 181 -1.14 -10.88 -17.17
C SER A 181 -0.14 -9.73 -16.90
N ILE A 182 -0.56 -8.70 -16.16
CA ILE A 182 0.27 -7.55 -15.84
C ILE A 182 1.22 -7.91 -14.68
N PRO A 183 2.54 -7.75 -14.86
CA PRO A 183 3.48 -7.94 -13.77
C PRO A 183 3.30 -6.86 -12.70
N VAL A 184 3.11 -7.30 -11.46
CA VAL A 184 3.05 -6.42 -10.28
C VAL A 184 4.32 -6.59 -9.48
N CYS A 185 4.93 -5.49 -9.04
CA CYS A 185 6.11 -5.49 -8.17
C CYS A 185 5.88 -4.53 -6.99
N ALA A 186 6.03 -5.03 -5.77
CA ALA A 186 5.97 -4.22 -4.56
C ALA A 186 7.38 -3.76 -4.15
N ILE A 187 7.53 -2.49 -3.84
CA ILE A 187 8.80 -1.89 -3.42
C ILE A 187 8.58 -1.19 -2.07
N GLU A 188 9.18 -1.75 -1.01
CA GLU A 188 9.21 -1.10 0.30
C GLU A 188 10.24 0.02 0.29
N GLY A 189 9.79 1.27 0.36
CA GLY A 189 10.67 2.43 0.29
C GLY A 189 9.95 3.73 0.61
N ASP A 190 10.74 4.75 0.90
CA ASP A 190 10.28 6.12 1.05
C ASP A 190 10.33 6.82 -0.31
N PHE A 191 9.18 7.16 -0.87
CA PHE A 191 9.11 7.81 -2.18
C PHE A 191 9.69 9.23 -2.18
N ASN A 192 9.88 9.88 -1.03
CA ASN A 192 10.66 11.11 -0.94
C ASN A 192 12.14 10.89 -1.32
N ARG A 193 12.58 9.65 -1.35
CA ARG A 193 13.91 9.23 -1.79
C ARG A 193 13.92 8.52 -3.15
N LEU A 194 12.91 8.75 -3.96
CA LEU A 194 12.71 8.13 -5.27
C LEU A 194 13.96 8.09 -6.16
N PRO A 195 14.79 9.16 -6.26
CA PRO A 195 16.01 9.13 -7.08
C PRO A 195 16.99 8.02 -6.70
N THR A 196 16.98 7.56 -5.44
CA THR A 196 17.92 6.52 -4.96
C THR A 196 17.57 5.11 -5.43
N PHE A 197 16.36 4.90 -5.97
CA PHE A 197 15.88 3.59 -6.42
C PHE A 197 15.05 3.64 -7.71
N SER A 198 15.11 4.75 -8.44
CA SER A 198 14.37 4.94 -9.72
C SER A 198 14.71 3.88 -10.78
N ASP A 199 15.92 3.32 -10.72
CA ASP A 199 16.36 2.24 -11.62
C ASP A 199 15.58 0.94 -11.43
N MET A 200 14.94 0.77 -10.27
CA MET A 200 14.13 -0.43 -9.99
C MET A 200 12.87 -0.53 -10.87
N PHE A 201 12.45 0.58 -11.50
CA PHE A 201 11.28 0.62 -12.41
C PHE A 201 11.61 0.32 -13.88
N SER A 202 12.83 -0.09 -14.18
CA SER A 202 13.30 -0.35 -15.54
C SER A 202 13.79 -1.78 -15.70
N ALA A 203 13.32 -2.71 -14.89
CA ALA A 203 13.83 -4.07 -14.82
C ALA A 203 13.71 -4.84 -16.14
N ARG A 204 12.81 -4.45 -17.06
CA ARG A 204 12.56 -5.08 -18.36
C ARG A 204 12.82 -4.14 -19.56
N GLY A 205 13.71 -3.18 -19.40
CA GLY A 205 14.05 -2.23 -20.44
C GLY A 205 13.41 -0.86 -20.28
N PRO A 206 13.73 0.08 -21.18
CA PRO A 206 13.26 1.46 -21.09
C PRO A 206 11.75 1.53 -21.34
N ARG A 207 11.01 2.00 -20.35
CA ARG A 207 9.57 2.25 -20.41
C ARG A 207 9.27 3.67 -20.01
N ARG A 208 8.23 4.24 -20.59
CA ARG A 208 7.66 5.48 -20.11
C ARG A 208 7.02 5.25 -18.76
N LYS A 209 7.32 6.09 -17.80
CA LYS A 209 6.77 5.98 -16.45
C LYS A 209 5.54 6.87 -16.29
N VAL A 210 4.54 6.35 -15.59
CA VAL A 210 3.37 7.08 -15.12
C VAL A 210 3.38 7.01 -13.61
N PHE A 211 3.87 8.06 -12.98
CA PHE A 211 3.86 8.18 -11.52
C PHE A 211 2.46 8.59 -11.08
N THR A 212 1.94 7.94 -10.05
CA THR A 212 0.65 8.28 -9.45
C THR A 212 0.82 8.65 -7.99
N LEU A 213 0.16 9.73 -7.57
CA LEU A 213 0.00 10.20 -6.20
C LEU A 213 -1.49 10.37 -5.95
N LEU A 214 -2.15 9.27 -5.60
CA LEU A 214 -3.61 9.20 -5.43
C LEU A 214 -3.99 9.08 -3.95
N GLY A 215 -5.27 9.28 -3.65
CA GLY A 215 -5.79 9.16 -2.28
C GLY A 215 -5.30 10.27 -1.36
N TYR A 216 -5.11 11.47 -1.90
CA TYR A 216 -4.61 12.65 -1.18
C TYR A 216 -3.16 12.52 -0.68
N THR A 217 -2.38 11.61 -1.22
CA THR A 217 -0.98 11.38 -0.84
C THR A 217 -0.14 12.65 -0.95
N VAL A 218 -0.43 13.53 -1.91
CA VAL A 218 0.26 14.82 -2.06
C VAL A 218 0.11 15.71 -0.83
N GLY A 219 -1.05 15.70 -0.17
CA GLY A 219 -1.29 16.48 1.06
C GLY A 219 -0.52 15.96 2.28
N ASN A 220 0.08 14.79 2.19
CA ASN A 220 0.90 14.21 3.24
C ASN A 220 2.40 14.54 3.08
N LEU A 221 2.79 15.20 1.97
CA LEU A 221 4.17 15.61 1.77
C LEU A 221 4.52 16.77 2.70
N ASP A 222 5.74 16.77 3.23
CA ASP A 222 6.23 17.86 4.07
C ASP A 222 6.51 19.13 3.24
N ASN A 223 6.93 18.94 1.99
CA ASN A 223 7.19 20.01 1.04
C ASN A 223 6.96 19.49 -0.39
N GLU A 224 5.77 19.79 -0.93
CA GLU A 224 5.34 19.32 -2.24
C GLU A 224 6.25 19.86 -3.36
N LEU A 225 6.68 21.11 -3.25
CA LEU A 225 7.58 21.71 -4.25
C LEU A 225 8.96 21.05 -4.25
N ALA A 226 9.52 20.77 -3.08
CA ALA A 226 10.78 20.05 -2.97
C ALA A 226 10.64 18.62 -3.52
N PHE A 227 9.54 17.94 -3.22
CA PHE A 227 9.25 16.61 -3.77
C PHE A 227 9.19 16.65 -5.31
N LEU A 228 8.40 17.57 -5.88
CA LEU A 228 8.27 17.70 -7.34
C LEU A 228 9.61 18.04 -8.01
N ARG A 229 10.40 18.91 -7.41
CA ARG A 229 11.70 19.31 -7.95
C ARG A 229 12.77 18.22 -7.77
N ASP A 230 12.90 17.66 -6.58
CA ASP A 230 14.07 16.87 -6.20
C ASP A 230 13.83 15.36 -6.38
N CYS A 231 12.60 14.90 -6.21
CA CYS A 231 12.26 13.48 -6.34
C CYS A 231 11.86 13.10 -7.76
N LEU A 232 11.22 14.01 -8.50
CA LEU A 232 10.81 13.74 -9.89
C LEU A 232 11.81 14.24 -10.93
N ILE A 233 12.88 14.97 -10.53
CA ILE A 233 13.88 15.51 -11.47
C ILE A 233 14.67 14.42 -12.20
N GLY A 234 14.75 13.21 -11.63
CA GLY A 234 15.36 12.03 -12.26
C GLY A 234 14.43 11.28 -13.21
N THR A 235 13.23 11.82 -13.49
CA THR A 235 12.30 11.25 -14.46
C THR A 235 12.75 11.56 -15.88
N ASN A 236 12.41 10.67 -16.82
CA ASN A 236 12.76 10.89 -18.21
C ASN A 236 11.80 11.91 -18.85
N ARG A 237 12.30 12.59 -19.89
CA ARG A 237 11.45 13.46 -20.70
C ARG A 237 10.33 12.61 -21.32
N GLY A 238 9.09 12.97 -20.98
CA GLY A 238 7.90 12.26 -21.46
C GLY A 238 7.25 11.35 -20.40
N ASP A 239 7.87 11.14 -19.24
CA ASP A 239 7.17 10.54 -18.10
C ASP A 239 5.99 11.42 -17.68
N LEU A 240 4.96 10.82 -17.08
CA LEU A 240 3.75 11.49 -16.64
C LEU A 240 3.64 11.44 -15.12
N LEU A 241 3.01 12.46 -14.56
CA LEU A 241 2.61 12.49 -13.17
C LEU A 241 1.10 12.71 -13.09
N LEU A 242 0.40 11.79 -12.45
CA LEU A 242 -1.02 11.85 -12.15
C LEU A 242 -1.21 12.10 -10.66
N ILE A 243 -1.90 13.19 -10.34
CA ILE A 243 -2.19 13.59 -8.95
C ILE A 243 -3.70 13.82 -8.82
N ASP A 244 -4.29 13.36 -7.72
CA ASP A 244 -5.64 13.76 -7.36
C ASP A 244 -5.64 14.91 -6.35
N PHE A 245 -6.58 15.82 -6.55
CA PHE A 245 -6.79 16.96 -5.66
C PHE A 245 -8.26 17.11 -5.32
N VAL A 246 -8.54 17.62 -4.11
CA VAL A 246 -9.83 18.21 -3.80
C VAL A 246 -9.75 19.69 -4.12
N LEU A 247 -10.47 20.10 -5.14
CA LEU A 247 -10.62 21.52 -5.46
C LEU A 247 -11.60 22.17 -4.49
N ARG A 248 -11.24 23.34 -3.96
CA ARG A 248 -12.19 24.22 -3.27
C ARG A 248 -12.94 25.03 -4.32
N ASP A 249 -14.26 25.09 -4.20
CA ASP A 249 -15.02 26.14 -4.89
C ASP A 249 -14.67 27.49 -4.28
N ASP A 250 -14.56 28.54 -5.13
CA ASP A 250 -14.23 29.89 -4.70
C ASP A 250 -15.19 30.45 -3.65
N ASP A 251 -16.43 29.96 -3.62
CA ASP A 251 -17.45 30.34 -2.64
C ASP A 251 -17.34 29.61 -1.28
N GLY A 252 -16.45 28.69 -1.12
CA GLY A 252 -16.29 27.91 0.12
C GLY A 252 -17.46 26.96 0.44
N LYS A 253 -18.49 26.90 -0.39
CA LYS A 253 -19.73 26.15 -0.16
C LYS A 253 -19.54 24.63 -0.38
N ASP A 254 -18.76 24.24 -1.37
CA ASP A 254 -18.55 22.81 -1.67
C ASP A 254 -17.61 22.12 -0.69
N VAL A 255 -16.76 22.86 0.02
CA VAL A 255 -15.96 22.28 1.10
C VAL A 255 -16.88 21.74 2.20
N GLN A 256 -17.94 22.47 2.57
CA GLN A 256 -18.90 21.96 3.56
C GLN A 256 -19.71 20.77 3.04
N ALA A 257 -20.04 20.73 1.76
CA ALA A 257 -20.71 19.59 1.14
C ALA A 257 -19.76 18.39 1.01
N SER A 258 -18.52 18.59 0.57
CA SER A 258 -17.49 17.55 0.53
C SER A 258 -17.12 17.06 1.92
N LEU A 259 -16.95 17.95 2.89
CA LEU A 259 -16.69 17.61 4.29
C LEU A 259 -17.86 16.85 4.94
N LYS A 260 -19.12 17.12 4.54
CA LYS A 260 -20.28 16.34 5.01
C LYS A 260 -20.24 14.88 4.55
N HIS A 261 -19.60 14.60 3.43
CA HIS A 261 -19.43 13.26 2.88
C HIS A 261 -18.03 12.65 3.16
N ASP A 262 -17.08 13.48 3.62
CA ASP A 262 -15.76 13.01 4.01
C ASP A 262 -15.83 12.29 5.38
N PRO A 263 -15.50 11.00 5.43
CA PRO A 263 -15.46 10.26 6.69
C PRO A 263 -14.47 10.85 7.68
N MET A 264 -13.34 11.36 7.21
CA MET A 264 -12.29 11.97 8.04
C MET A 264 -12.79 13.25 8.69
N ALA A 265 -13.48 14.12 7.94
CA ALA A 265 -14.08 15.34 8.47
C ALA A 265 -15.16 15.04 9.52
N LYS A 266 -16.00 14.02 9.29
CA LYS A 266 -16.98 13.57 10.28
C LYS A 266 -16.34 13.08 11.58
N ILE A 267 -15.27 12.32 11.46
CA ILE A 267 -14.53 11.82 12.62
C ILE A 267 -13.88 12.97 13.39
N LEU A 268 -13.28 13.94 12.71
CA LEU A 268 -12.73 15.16 13.32
C LEU A 268 -13.80 15.97 14.04
N ALA A 269 -14.93 16.19 13.37
CA ALA A 269 -16.06 16.97 13.92
C ALA A 269 -16.74 16.27 15.12
N SER A 270 -16.64 14.94 15.23
CA SER A 270 -17.22 14.19 16.35
C SER A 270 -16.51 14.42 17.69
N GLY A 271 -15.29 14.98 17.68
CA GLY A 271 -14.48 15.13 18.88
C GLY A 271 -14.10 13.79 19.49
N GLY A 272 -13.65 13.80 20.71
CA GLY A 272 -13.35 12.60 21.50
C GLY A 272 -11.89 12.48 21.91
N THR A 273 -11.54 11.34 22.48
CA THR A 273 -10.18 11.02 22.94
C THR A 273 -9.55 9.96 22.04
N VAL A 274 -8.25 9.69 22.20
CA VAL A 274 -7.55 8.59 21.51
C VAL A 274 -8.28 7.25 21.66
N LYS A 275 -8.94 7.00 22.80
CA LYS A 275 -9.70 5.76 23.05
C LYS A 275 -11.04 5.69 22.31
N THR A 276 -11.66 6.82 22.04
CA THR A 276 -13.02 6.88 21.46
C THR A 276 -13.06 7.31 20.00
N ASN A 277 -12.01 7.94 19.50
CA ASN A 277 -11.96 8.47 18.14
C ASN A 277 -10.90 7.71 17.31
N LYS A 278 -11.34 7.00 16.27
CA LYS A 278 -10.48 6.17 15.43
C LYS A 278 -9.35 6.95 14.75
N LEU A 279 -9.62 8.20 14.34
CA LEU A 279 -8.61 9.04 13.72
C LEU A 279 -7.55 9.47 14.73
N LEU A 280 -7.96 9.92 15.92
CA LEU A 280 -7.02 10.24 16.99
C LEU A 280 -6.18 9.02 17.40
N ALA A 281 -6.81 7.85 17.50
CA ALA A 281 -6.11 6.60 17.75
C ALA A 281 -5.08 6.26 16.67
N PHE A 282 -5.37 6.57 15.43
CA PHE A 282 -4.45 6.39 14.31
C PHE A 282 -3.31 7.40 14.38
N LEU A 283 -3.60 8.71 14.51
CA LEU A 283 -2.60 9.78 14.56
C LEU A 283 -1.66 9.68 15.76
N ALA A 284 -2.17 9.27 16.92
CA ALA A 284 -1.37 9.06 18.12
C ALA A 284 -0.59 7.73 18.11
N GLY A 285 -0.84 6.86 17.14
CA GLY A 285 -0.28 5.51 17.08
C GLY A 285 1.22 5.41 17.30
N PRO A 286 2.07 6.15 16.57
CA PRO A 286 3.53 6.10 16.75
C PRO A 286 3.98 6.43 18.18
N VAL A 287 3.36 7.42 18.78
CA VAL A 287 3.70 7.91 20.13
C VAL A 287 3.18 6.94 21.20
N THR A 288 1.94 6.48 21.10
CA THR A 288 1.35 5.53 22.04
C THR A 288 2.07 4.19 22.06
N ARG A 289 2.58 3.74 20.92
CA ARG A 289 3.39 2.51 20.84
C ARG A 289 4.76 2.66 21.48
N HIS A 290 5.35 3.84 21.39
CA HIS A 290 6.68 4.08 21.97
C HIS A 290 6.63 4.29 23.49
N TYR A 291 5.66 5.06 23.97
CA TYR A 291 5.57 5.46 25.39
C TYR A 291 4.46 4.76 26.20
N GLY A 292 3.61 3.97 25.54
CA GLY A 292 2.44 3.34 26.16
C GLY A 292 1.19 4.22 26.16
N GLU A 293 0.01 3.58 26.20
CA GLU A 293 -1.29 4.26 26.05
C GLU A 293 -1.63 5.25 27.20
N ASN A 294 -1.01 5.10 28.35
CA ASN A 294 -1.32 5.91 29.53
C ASN A 294 -0.53 7.22 29.64
N SER A 295 0.40 7.46 28.70
CA SER A 295 1.32 8.60 28.76
C SER A 295 0.88 9.81 27.93
N LEU A 296 -0.27 9.74 27.24
CA LEU A 296 -0.70 10.79 26.29
C LEU A 296 -2.14 11.22 26.51
N GLU A 297 -2.32 12.48 26.85
CA GLU A 297 -3.54 13.22 26.58
C GLU A 297 -3.39 13.92 25.22
N VAL A 298 -4.01 13.36 24.18
CA VAL A 298 -4.08 13.99 22.87
C VAL A 298 -5.44 14.66 22.73
N GLY A 299 -5.44 15.97 22.60
CA GLY A 299 -6.62 16.76 22.28
C GLY A 299 -6.47 17.43 20.92
N ILE A 300 -7.55 17.54 20.15
CA ILE A 300 -7.62 18.42 18.98
C ILE A 300 -7.99 19.81 19.51
N ARG A 301 -7.15 20.81 19.22
CA ARG A 301 -7.46 22.22 19.45
C ARG A 301 -7.98 22.87 18.19
#